data_b484a4968bb8c9434a915eecbddb09ed
#
_entry.id   b484a4968bb8c9434a915eecbddb09ed
#
_cell.length_a   1.000
_cell.length_b   1.000
_cell.length_c   1.000
_cell.angle_alpha   90.00
_cell.angle_beta   90.00
_cell.angle_gamma   90.00
#
_symmetry.space_group_name_H-M   'P 1'
#
loop_
_entity.id
_entity.type
_entity.pdbx_description
1 polymer ?
#
loop_
_entity_poly.entity_id
_entity_poly.type
_entity_poly.pdbx_seq_one_letter_code
_entity_poly.pdbx_strand_id
1 'polypeptide(L)'
;MKTSTRTTVVSLLAAVALITSTSVAFAQETKTLKEALKDKFLIGTAVNTRQASGRDKAGVRVIQEQFNAIVAENCMKSQEMHPKENRYNFTQADEFVAFGEKNHLATTGHTLIWHSQLSPWFCVDE
;
A
#
# COMPACT_ATOMS: atom_id res chain seq x y z
N MET A 1 32.84 89.53 -13.06
CA MET A 1 31.63 88.73 -13.44
C MET A 1 31.98 87.28 -13.30
N LYS A 2 31.39 86.59 -12.33
CA LYS A 2 31.60 85.14 -12.02
C LYS A 2 30.36 84.40 -12.44
N THR A 3 30.45 83.58 -13.44
CA THR A 3 29.42 82.63 -13.86
C THR A 3 29.59 81.36 -13.10
N SER A 4 28.60 81.03 -12.26
CA SER A 4 28.53 79.78 -11.50
C SER A 4 27.80 78.71 -12.34
N THR A 5 28.51 77.68 -12.71
CA THR A 5 27.97 76.56 -13.42
C THR A 5 27.46 75.54 -12.34
N ARG A 6 26.15 75.42 -12.23
CA ARG A 6 25.52 74.39 -11.36
C ARG A 6 25.50 73.08 -12.12
N THR A 7 26.32 72.12 -11.66
CA THR A 7 26.30 70.74 -12.13
C THR A 7 25.14 70.00 -11.45
N THR A 8 24.14 69.66 -12.22
CA THR A 8 23.02 68.85 -11.78
C THR A 8 23.42 67.35 -11.82
N VAL A 9 23.63 66.75 -10.66
CA VAL A 9 23.88 65.32 -10.57
C VAL A 9 22.52 64.61 -10.60
N VAL A 10 22.22 63.92 -11.71
CA VAL A 10 21.07 63.09 -11.86
C VAL A 10 21.44 61.72 -11.29
N SER A 11 20.95 61.41 -10.08
CA SER A 11 21.07 60.08 -9.47
C SER A 11 20.10 59.13 -10.12
N LEU A 12 20.63 58.20 -10.93
CA LEU A 12 19.88 57.11 -11.52
C LEU A 12 19.71 56.02 -10.44
N LEU A 13 18.54 55.94 -9.77
CA LEU A 13 18.15 54.84 -8.90
C LEU A 13 17.76 53.65 -9.78
N ALA A 14 18.67 52.70 -9.95
CA ALA A 14 18.38 51.42 -10.55
C ALA A 14 17.66 50.56 -9.50
N ALA A 15 16.33 50.44 -9.60
CA ALA A 15 15.53 49.48 -8.84
C ALA A 15 15.77 48.09 -9.40
N VAL A 16 16.63 47.31 -8.77
CA VAL A 16 16.78 45.88 -9.05
C VAL A 16 15.59 45.16 -8.42
N ALA A 17 14.57 44.87 -9.23
CA ALA A 17 13.48 44.01 -8.86
C ALA A 17 14.01 42.56 -8.75
N LEU A 18 14.25 42.10 -7.54
CA LEU A 18 14.57 40.71 -7.26
C LEU A 18 13.28 39.88 -7.45
N ILE A 19 13.10 39.33 -8.64
CA ILE A 19 12.04 38.36 -8.91
C ILE A 19 12.47 37.05 -8.23
N THR A 20 12.06 36.88 -6.99
CA THR A 20 12.12 35.57 -6.30
C THR A 20 11.12 34.65 -6.97
N SER A 21 11.58 33.85 -7.93
CA SER A 21 10.82 32.75 -8.52
C SER A 21 10.61 31.70 -7.41
N THR A 22 9.52 31.82 -6.67
CA THR A 22 9.05 30.75 -5.81
C THR A 22 8.60 29.60 -6.74
N SER A 23 9.49 28.64 -6.96
CA SER A 23 9.13 27.36 -7.56
C SER A 23 8.15 26.68 -6.62
N VAL A 24 6.85 26.85 -6.88
CA VAL A 24 5.83 26.03 -6.25
C VAL A 24 6.04 24.62 -6.82
N ALA A 25 6.80 23.80 -6.13
CA ALA A 25 6.85 22.37 -6.41
C ALA A 25 5.44 21.85 -6.18
N PHE A 26 4.67 21.67 -7.25
CA PHE A 26 3.47 20.87 -7.22
C PHE A 26 3.92 19.46 -6.83
N ALA A 27 3.77 19.12 -5.55
CA ALA A 27 3.84 17.74 -5.12
C ALA A 27 2.76 17.02 -5.92
N GLN A 28 3.17 16.28 -6.95
CA GLN A 28 2.27 15.44 -7.71
C GLN A 28 1.73 14.42 -6.72
N GLU A 29 0.46 14.54 -6.38
CA GLU A 29 -0.22 13.61 -5.49
C GLU A 29 -0.10 12.21 -6.12
N THR A 30 0.81 11.41 -5.59
CA THR A 30 1.01 10.04 -6.08
C THR A 30 -0.20 9.21 -5.65
N LYS A 31 -1.09 8.93 -6.59
CA LYS A 31 -2.23 8.05 -6.34
C LYS A 31 -1.73 6.68 -5.90
N THR A 32 -2.38 6.10 -4.90
CA THR A 32 -2.15 4.71 -4.51
C THR A 32 -2.60 3.77 -5.63
N LEU A 33 -2.10 2.52 -5.63
CA LEU A 33 -2.49 1.53 -6.66
C LEU A 33 -4.00 1.33 -6.70
N LYS A 34 -4.65 1.18 -5.54
CA LYS A 34 -6.11 0.99 -5.46
C LYS A 34 -6.90 2.19 -5.98
N GLU A 35 -6.39 3.41 -5.80
CA GLU A 35 -7.03 4.62 -6.33
C GLU A 35 -6.82 4.77 -7.84
N ALA A 36 -5.63 4.48 -8.33
CA ALA A 36 -5.32 4.55 -9.75
C ALA A 36 -6.14 3.54 -10.59
N LEU A 37 -6.50 2.41 -9.99
CA LEU A 37 -7.17 1.29 -10.66
C LEU A 37 -8.64 1.09 -10.23
N LYS A 38 -9.20 1.94 -9.37
CA LYS A 38 -10.52 1.78 -8.73
C LYS A 38 -11.67 1.49 -9.71
N ASP A 39 -11.61 2.07 -10.92
CA ASP A 39 -12.65 1.93 -11.94
C ASP A 39 -12.34 0.82 -12.97
N LYS A 40 -11.28 0.04 -12.75
CA LYS A 40 -10.81 -1.02 -13.65
C LYS A 40 -10.95 -2.40 -13.03
N PHE A 41 -10.32 -2.62 -11.88
CA PHE A 41 -10.33 -3.89 -11.16
C PHE A 41 -9.80 -3.68 -9.73
N LEU A 42 -10.03 -4.68 -8.88
CA LEU A 42 -9.41 -4.73 -7.57
C LEU A 42 -7.93 -5.08 -7.71
N ILE A 43 -7.07 -4.37 -7.01
CA ILE A 43 -5.65 -4.71 -6.90
C ILE A 43 -5.41 -5.41 -5.57
N GLY A 44 -4.84 -6.62 -5.63
CA GLY A 44 -4.68 -7.46 -4.45
C GLY A 44 -3.23 -7.86 -4.18
N THR A 45 -3.01 -8.38 -2.99
CA THR A 45 -1.74 -8.98 -2.58
C THR A 45 -1.94 -10.22 -1.73
N ALA A 46 -0.95 -11.12 -1.72
CA ALA A 46 -0.91 -12.23 -0.78
C ALA A 46 -0.48 -11.72 0.60
N VAL A 47 -1.16 -12.22 1.65
CA VAL A 47 -0.95 -11.81 3.04
C VAL A 47 -0.59 -13.02 3.88
N ASN A 48 0.52 -12.94 4.59
CA ASN A 48 0.95 -13.98 5.52
C ASN A 48 0.43 -13.70 6.94
N THR A 49 0.61 -14.68 7.83
CA THR A 49 0.11 -14.62 9.21
C THR A 49 0.74 -13.51 10.06
N ARG A 50 1.97 -13.06 9.76
CA ARG A 50 2.59 -11.94 10.48
C ARG A 50 1.94 -10.62 10.12
N GLN A 51 1.52 -10.47 8.87
CA GLN A 51 0.79 -9.29 8.39
C GLN A 51 -0.65 -9.31 8.90
N ALA A 52 -1.35 -10.45 8.77
CA ALA A 52 -2.72 -10.60 9.26
C ALA A 52 -2.84 -10.31 10.78
N SER A 53 -1.89 -10.79 11.58
CA SER A 53 -1.83 -10.52 13.03
C SER A 53 -1.33 -9.13 13.42
N GLY A 54 -0.94 -8.29 12.46
CA GLY A 54 -0.41 -6.94 12.71
C GLY A 54 1.03 -6.90 13.25
N ARG A 55 1.74 -8.04 13.32
CA ARG A 55 3.14 -8.11 13.78
C ARG A 55 4.13 -7.49 12.79
N ASP A 56 3.83 -7.51 11.50
CA ASP A 56 4.57 -6.80 10.46
C ASP A 56 3.90 -5.45 10.16
N LYS A 57 4.18 -4.45 10.97
CA LYS A 57 3.57 -3.12 10.86
C LYS A 57 3.86 -2.43 9.53
N ALA A 58 5.05 -2.64 8.95
CA ALA A 58 5.43 -2.03 7.68
C ALA A 58 4.64 -2.65 6.52
N GLY A 59 4.54 -3.97 6.46
CA GLY A 59 3.73 -4.68 5.48
C GLY A 59 2.25 -4.34 5.59
N VAL A 60 1.70 -4.29 6.82
CA VAL A 60 0.30 -3.88 7.06
C VAL A 60 0.02 -2.49 6.50
N ARG A 61 0.91 -1.52 6.74
CA ARG A 61 0.73 -0.17 6.20
C ARG A 61 0.68 -0.16 4.67
N VAL A 62 1.59 -0.86 4.01
CA VAL A 62 1.60 -0.98 2.54
C VAL A 62 0.31 -1.63 2.02
N ILE A 63 -0.16 -2.70 2.69
CA ILE A 63 -1.42 -3.36 2.33
C ILE A 63 -2.58 -2.37 2.41
N GLN A 64 -2.72 -1.66 3.52
CA GLN A 64 -3.78 -0.70 3.75
C GLN A 64 -3.76 0.48 2.77
N GLU A 65 -2.57 0.96 2.41
CA GLU A 65 -2.40 2.10 1.51
C GLU A 65 -2.64 1.73 0.05
N GLN A 66 -2.12 0.59 -0.42
CA GLN A 66 -1.99 0.29 -1.84
C GLN A 66 -3.05 -0.66 -2.39
N PHE A 67 -3.64 -1.53 -1.55
CA PHE A 67 -4.48 -2.63 -2.00
C PHE A 67 -5.93 -2.51 -1.50
N ASN A 68 -6.84 -3.11 -2.25
CA ASN A 68 -8.26 -3.24 -1.91
C ASN A 68 -8.76 -4.70 -1.93
N ALA A 69 -7.84 -5.66 -2.20
CA ALA A 69 -8.11 -7.09 -2.14
C ALA A 69 -6.92 -7.83 -1.51
N ILE A 70 -7.19 -8.95 -0.87
CA ILE A 70 -6.17 -9.84 -0.29
C ILE A 70 -6.47 -11.30 -0.56
N VAL A 71 -5.41 -12.10 -0.62
CA VAL A 71 -5.48 -13.56 -0.65
C VAL A 71 -4.56 -14.14 0.42
N ALA A 72 -4.95 -15.23 1.05
CA ALA A 72 -4.11 -15.90 2.03
C ALA A 72 -2.88 -16.53 1.36
N GLU A 73 -1.68 -16.23 1.87
CA GLU A 73 -0.44 -16.86 1.37
C GLU A 73 -0.41 -18.36 1.66
N ASN A 74 -0.64 -18.75 2.90
CA ASN A 74 -0.56 -20.15 3.32
C ASN A 74 -1.70 -20.61 4.27
N CYS A 75 -2.19 -19.75 5.15
CA CYS A 75 -3.04 -20.13 6.27
C CYS A 75 -4.40 -20.76 5.90
N MET A 76 -4.81 -20.63 4.63
CA MET A 76 -6.04 -21.26 4.12
C MET A 76 -5.79 -22.53 3.28
N LYS A 77 -4.58 -23.05 3.25
CA LYS A 77 -4.27 -24.31 2.57
C LYS A 77 -4.68 -25.50 3.44
N SER A 78 -5.04 -26.62 2.80
CA SER A 78 -5.62 -27.76 3.52
C SER A 78 -4.72 -28.31 4.62
N GLN A 79 -3.40 -28.34 4.42
CA GLN A 79 -2.47 -28.79 5.48
C GLN A 79 -2.52 -27.95 6.76
N GLU A 80 -2.91 -26.67 6.66
CA GLU A 80 -3.04 -25.76 7.80
C GLU A 80 -4.43 -25.82 8.43
N MET A 81 -5.47 -25.84 7.60
CA MET A 81 -6.86 -25.79 8.05
C MET A 81 -7.43 -27.17 8.39
N HIS A 82 -6.98 -28.22 7.71
CA HIS A 82 -7.48 -29.59 7.84
C HIS A 82 -6.34 -30.62 7.85
N PRO A 83 -5.41 -30.53 8.82
CA PRO A 83 -4.17 -31.33 8.85
C PRO A 83 -4.38 -32.83 9.03
N LYS A 84 -5.52 -33.25 9.57
CA LYS A 84 -5.93 -34.65 9.75
C LYS A 84 -7.41 -34.78 9.43
N GLU A 85 -7.87 -35.95 9.01
CA GLU A 85 -9.22 -36.26 8.57
C GLU A 85 -10.34 -35.72 9.50
N ASN A 86 -10.17 -35.82 10.80
CA ASN A 86 -11.16 -35.36 11.78
C ASN A 86 -10.69 -34.15 12.60
N ARG A 87 -9.72 -33.34 12.07
CA ARG A 87 -9.18 -32.21 12.79
C ARG A 87 -9.14 -30.97 11.91
N TYR A 88 -9.87 -29.95 12.34
CA TYR A 88 -9.86 -28.62 11.73
C TYR A 88 -9.14 -27.59 12.61
N ASN A 89 -8.50 -26.63 11.98
CA ASN A 89 -7.83 -25.52 12.64
C ASN A 89 -8.04 -24.25 11.81
N PHE A 90 -8.97 -23.41 12.20
CA PHE A 90 -9.29 -22.17 11.50
C PHE A 90 -8.62 -20.94 12.11
N THR A 91 -7.86 -21.07 13.20
CA THR A 91 -7.31 -19.95 13.97
C THR A 91 -6.63 -18.90 13.10
N GLN A 92 -5.72 -19.32 12.21
CA GLN A 92 -5.00 -18.38 11.34
C GLN A 92 -5.86 -17.89 10.17
N ALA A 93 -6.79 -18.71 9.69
CA ALA A 93 -7.72 -18.33 8.65
C ALA A 93 -8.72 -17.29 9.15
N ASP A 94 -9.24 -17.47 10.37
CA ASP A 94 -10.13 -16.49 11.02
C ASP A 94 -9.42 -15.16 11.27
N GLU A 95 -8.15 -15.18 11.72
CA GLU A 95 -7.33 -13.99 11.90
C GLU A 95 -7.11 -13.23 10.57
N PHE A 96 -6.89 -13.98 9.48
CA PHE A 96 -6.78 -13.41 8.13
C PHE A 96 -8.09 -12.78 7.65
N VAL A 97 -9.22 -13.46 7.84
CA VAL A 97 -10.55 -12.93 7.47
C VAL A 97 -10.87 -11.68 8.27
N ALA A 98 -10.67 -11.71 9.59
CA ALA A 98 -10.88 -10.56 10.47
C ALA A 98 -9.98 -9.35 10.09
N PHE A 99 -8.75 -9.60 9.65
CA PHE A 99 -7.88 -8.55 9.10
C PHE A 99 -8.48 -7.93 7.83
N GLY A 100 -9.00 -8.74 6.91
CA GLY A 100 -9.66 -8.28 5.70
C GLY A 100 -10.90 -7.42 5.99
N GLU A 101 -11.78 -7.90 6.87
CA GLU A 101 -13.00 -7.21 7.30
C GLU A 101 -12.67 -5.87 7.97
N LYS A 102 -11.75 -5.88 8.93
CA LYS A 102 -11.32 -4.67 9.65
C LYS A 102 -10.78 -3.58 8.73
N ASN A 103 -10.14 -3.97 7.62
CA ASN A 103 -9.50 -3.04 6.68
C ASN A 103 -10.33 -2.82 5.40
N HIS A 104 -11.56 -3.33 5.35
CA HIS A 104 -12.46 -3.21 4.19
C HIS A 104 -11.84 -3.73 2.89
N LEU A 105 -11.09 -4.85 2.97
CA LEU A 105 -10.44 -5.50 1.84
C LEU A 105 -11.28 -6.66 1.34
N ALA A 106 -11.44 -6.77 0.03
CA ALA A 106 -12.03 -7.97 -0.57
C ALA A 106 -11.14 -9.18 -0.27
N THR A 107 -11.68 -10.21 0.34
CA THR A 107 -10.94 -11.36 0.83
C THR A 107 -11.19 -12.58 -0.04
N THR A 108 -10.11 -13.20 -0.54
CA THR A 108 -10.16 -14.42 -1.33
C THR A 108 -9.51 -15.57 -0.58
N GLY A 109 -10.24 -16.67 -0.41
CA GLY A 109 -9.69 -17.91 0.11
C GLY A 109 -8.85 -18.63 -0.95
N HIS A 110 -7.69 -19.12 -0.56
CA HIS A 110 -6.80 -19.92 -1.41
C HIS A 110 -6.14 -20.99 -0.55
N THR A 111 -6.43 -22.23 -0.76
CA THR A 111 -7.12 -22.88 -1.88
C THR A 111 -7.82 -24.13 -1.36
N LEU A 112 -8.95 -24.53 -1.95
CA LEU A 112 -9.64 -25.74 -1.53
C LEU A 112 -8.77 -26.99 -1.76
N ILE A 113 -8.25 -27.16 -2.97
CA ILE A 113 -7.37 -28.27 -3.35
C ILE A 113 -6.25 -27.75 -4.24
N TRP A 114 -5.02 -28.11 -3.91
CA TRP A 114 -3.83 -27.80 -4.70
C TRP A 114 -2.80 -28.91 -4.52
N HIS A 115 -2.03 -29.21 -5.55
CA HIS A 115 -1.03 -30.28 -5.55
C HIS A 115 0.10 -30.09 -4.52
N SER A 116 0.30 -28.85 -4.03
CA SER A 116 1.25 -28.52 -2.97
C SER A 116 0.52 -28.14 -1.70
N GLN A 117 1.11 -28.39 -0.53
CA GLN A 117 0.52 -28.11 0.78
C GLN A 117 -0.87 -28.76 0.97
N LEU A 118 -1.06 -29.91 0.32
CA LEU A 118 -2.21 -30.77 0.53
C LEU A 118 -2.06 -31.52 1.86
N SER A 119 -3.15 -31.74 2.57
CA SER A 119 -3.13 -32.54 3.79
C SER A 119 -2.72 -33.99 3.47
N PRO A 120 -1.77 -34.58 4.21
CA PRO A 120 -1.22 -35.90 3.89
C PRO A 120 -2.25 -37.03 3.78
N TRP A 121 -3.38 -36.89 4.46
CA TRP A 121 -4.44 -37.91 4.50
C TRP A 121 -5.40 -37.84 3.29
N PHE A 122 -5.33 -36.79 2.42
CA PHE A 122 -6.25 -36.66 1.28
C PHE A 122 -6.00 -37.67 0.17
N CYS A 123 -4.79 -38.16 0.04
CA CYS A 123 -4.37 -39.06 -1.04
C CYS A 123 -3.58 -40.25 -0.47
N VAL A 124 -4.16 -40.93 0.50
CA VAL A 124 -3.66 -42.22 1.00
C VAL A 124 -4.54 -43.31 0.42
N ASP A 125 -3.92 -44.20 -0.34
CA ASP A 125 -4.56 -45.45 -0.74
C ASP A 125 -4.70 -46.36 0.49
N GLU A 126 -5.86 -46.96 0.68
CA GLU A 126 -6.10 -47.98 1.70
C GLU A 126 -5.31 -49.26 1.40
#